data_c0dff331ff60b8325d31b088fd8b732e
#
_entry.id   c0dff331ff60b8325d31b088fd8b732e
#
_cell.length_a   1.000
_cell.length_b   1.000
_cell.length_c   1.000
_cell.angle_alpha   90.00
_cell.angle_beta   90.00
_cell.angle_gamma   90.00
#
_symmetry.space_group_name_H-M   'P 1'
#
loop_
_entity.id
_entity.type
_entity.pdbx_description
1 polymer ?
#
loop_
_entity_poly.entity_id
_entity_poly.type
_entity_poly.pdbx_seq_one_letter_code
_entity_poly.pdbx_strand_id
1 'polypeptide(L)'
;MPVLRLPKFGLPVKYAYITGRVRAMKTKLIPAEMYPRMMNMEMSEIARYLEETQYKEEIDALAKDYSGVDLIEHATFDNMAKTFRKLAEVSIDEPSFLILEYLRRWDVWNIKTLLRGKFSGASDTEIMKYLVPAGELSPEHLEELAKKDSIQDIISAFDGTDYASALAQYDGKNLASLEN
;
A
#
# COMPACT_ATOMS: atom_id res chain seq x y z
N MET A 1 2.83 -3.33 33.11
CA MET A 1 3.07 -2.52 31.89
C MET A 1 3.23 -1.06 32.33
N PRO A 2 4.35 -0.39 32.03
CA PRO A 2 4.49 1.02 32.36
C PRO A 2 3.58 1.84 31.43
N VAL A 3 2.67 2.59 32.03
CA VAL A 3 1.83 3.56 31.31
C VAL A 3 2.76 4.68 30.81
N LEU A 4 2.88 4.82 29.50
CA LEU A 4 3.64 5.90 28.88
C LEU A 4 2.97 7.22 29.23
N ARG A 5 3.49 7.92 30.24
CA ARG A 5 3.05 9.30 30.55
C ARG A 5 3.65 10.23 29.51
N LEU A 6 2.84 10.64 28.54
CA LEU A 6 3.21 11.70 27.61
C LEU A 6 3.54 12.97 28.41
N PRO A 7 4.65 13.67 28.12
CA PRO A 7 5.00 14.91 28.78
C PRO A 7 3.92 15.97 28.51
N LYS A 8 3.56 16.75 29.55
CA LYS A 8 2.52 17.79 29.50
C LYS A 8 2.87 19.01 28.65
N PHE A 9 4.05 19.06 28.02
CA PHE A 9 4.53 20.18 27.21
C PHE A 9 4.98 19.69 25.83
N GLY A 10 4.20 20.03 24.80
CA GLY A 10 4.56 19.95 23.39
C GLY A 10 4.90 18.53 22.89
N LEU A 11 4.47 18.22 21.69
CA LEU A 11 4.98 17.05 20.97
C LEU A 11 6.51 17.18 20.85
N PRO A 12 7.29 16.11 21.13
CA PRO A 12 8.72 16.11 20.86
C PRO A 12 8.97 16.65 19.45
N VAL A 13 10.08 17.36 19.22
CA VAL A 13 10.39 18.03 17.93
C VAL A 13 10.25 17.06 16.76
N LYS A 14 10.65 15.80 16.93
CA LYS A 14 10.50 14.73 15.92
C LYS A 14 9.05 14.49 15.48
N TYR A 15 8.07 14.62 16.38
CA TYR A 15 6.65 14.51 16.06
C TYR A 15 6.07 15.80 15.51
N ALA A 16 6.58 16.96 15.92
CA ALA A 16 6.09 18.26 15.43
C ALA A 16 6.29 18.39 13.92
N TYR A 17 7.47 18.01 13.42
CA TYR A 17 7.78 18.05 11.99
C TYR A 17 6.86 17.13 11.18
N ILE A 18 6.80 15.85 11.55
CA ILE A 18 5.98 14.88 10.79
C ILE A 18 4.48 15.23 10.89
N THR A 19 4.01 15.71 12.04
CA THR A 19 2.63 16.15 12.22
C THR A 19 2.30 17.33 11.29
N GLY A 20 3.21 18.29 11.17
CA GLY A 20 3.07 19.41 10.21
C GLY A 20 2.96 18.93 8.76
N ARG A 21 3.83 17.99 8.37
CA ARG A 21 3.80 17.36 7.04
C ARG A 21 2.48 16.63 6.78
N VAL A 22 2.05 15.80 7.71
CA VAL A 22 0.79 15.03 7.60
C VAL A 22 -0.41 15.97 7.50
N ARG A 23 -0.45 17.05 8.29
CA ARG A 23 -1.52 18.05 8.21
C ARG A 23 -1.55 18.73 6.84
N ALA A 24 -0.39 19.12 6.30
CA ALA A 24 -0.30 19.69 4.96
C ALA A 24 -0.73 18.72 3.85
N MET A 25 -0.40 17.42 3.96
CA MET A 25 -0.88 16.41 3.03
C MET A 25 -2.39 16.20 3.15
N LYS A 26 -2.91 16.22 4.38
CA LYS A 26 -4.35 16.04 4.63
C LYS A 26 -5.22 17.13 3.99
N THR A 27 -4.72 18.35 3.83
CA THR A 27 -5.48 19.42 3.14
C THR A 27 -5.65 19.19 1.63
N LYS A 28 -4.89 18.24 1.06
CA LYS A 28 -4.98 17.89 -0.36
C LYS A 28 -5.95 16.73 -0.63
N LEU A 29 -6.47 16.09 0.42
CA LEU A 29 -7.46 15.04 0.26
C LEU A 29 -8.76 15.62 -0.30
N ILE A 30 -9.52 14.77 -0.99
CA ILE A 30 -10.85 15.13 -1.48
C ILE A 30 -11.72 15.55 -0.29
N PRO A 31 -12.33 16.76 -0.32
CA PRO A 31 -13.20 17.21 0.74
C PRO A 31 -14.42 16.30 0.91
N ALA A 32 -14.86 16.11 2.16
CA ALA A 32 -15.98 15.22 2.47
C ALA A 32 -17.28 15.58 1.73
N GLU A 33 -17.51 16.85 1.49
CA GLU A 33 -18.67 17.39 0.74
C GLU A 33 -18.66 17.03 -0.75
N MET A 34 -17.53 16.58 -1.30
CA MET A 34 -17.44 16.14 -2.69
C MET A 34 -17.93 14.70 -2.90
N TYR A 35 -17.85 13.83 -1.90
CA TYR A 35 -18.26 12.44 -2.06
C TYR A 35 -19.71 12.27 -2.50
N PRO A 36 -20.72 12.96 -1.92
CA PRO A 36 -22.10 12.86 -2.39
C PRO A 36 -22.29 13.34 -3.85
N ARG A 37 -21.47 14.27 -4.32
CA ARG A 37 -21.48 14.71 -5.72
C ARG A 37 -20.88 13.66 -6.63
N MET A 38 -19.74 13.09 -6.25
CA MET A 38 -19.06 12.03 -6.99
C MET A 38 -19.95 10.79 -7.15
N MET A 39 -20.80 10.46 -6.17
CA MET A 39 -21.75 9.34 -6.27
C MET A 39 -22.80 9.51 -7.38
N ASN A 40 -23.00 10.71 -7.91
CA ASN A 40 -23.91 11.01 -9.01
C ASN A 40 -23.17 11.29 -10.34
N MET A 41 -21.86 11.12 -10.38
CA MET A 41 -21.02 11.30 -11.56
C MET A 41 -20.79 9.98 -12.28
N GLU A 42 -20.63 10.06 -13.61
CA GLU A 42 -20.10 8.96 -14.39
C GLU A 42 -18.59 8.77 -14.10
N MET A 43 -18.08 7.54 -14.30
CA MET A 43 -16.67 7.23 -14.01
C MET A 43 -15.69 8.15 -14.75
N SER A 44 -16.01 8.54 -15.98
CA SER A 44 -15.22 9.49 -16.76
C SER A 44 -15.21 10.90 -16.17
N GLU A 45 -16.28 11.32 -15.51
CA GLU A 45 -16.36 12.60 -14.82
C GLU A 45 -15.56 12.58 -13.53
N ILE A 46 -15.60 11.44 -12.79
CA ILE A 46 -14.77 11.24 -11.60
C ILE A 46 -13.29 11.27 -11.98
N ALA A 47 -12.86 10.57 -13.02
CA ALA A 47 -11.47 10.59 -13.48
C ALA A 47 -11.02 12.02 -13.82
N ARG A 48 -11.82 12.77 -14.57
CA ARG A 48 -11.54 14.18 -14.91
C ARG A 48 -11.47 15.08 -13.68
N TYR A 49 -12.34 14.87 -12.70
CA TYR A 49 -12.25 15.58 -11.42
C TYR A 49 -10.94 15.28 -10.68
N LEU A 50 -10.50 14.02 -10.68
CA LEU A 50 -9.25 13.61 -10.05
C LEU A 50 -8.02 14.22 -10.74
N GLU A 51 -8.06 14.45 -12.06
CA GLU A 51 -7.02 15.16 -12.81
C GLU A 51 -6.81 16.61 -12.34
N GLU A 52 -7.77 17.21 -11.68
CA GLU A 52 -7.67 18.57 -11.11
C GLU A 52 -7.15 18.56 -9.66
N THR A 53 -6.81 17.39 -9.12
CA THR A 53 -6.40 17.19 -7.72
C THR A 53 -4.96 16.64 -7.62
N GLN A 54 -4.59 16.21 -6.41
CA GLN A 54 -3.29 15.56 -6.18
C GLN A 54 -3.12 14.21 -6.89
N TYR A 55 -4.19 13.63 -7.46
CA TYR A 55 -4.17 12.34 -8.17
C TYR A 55 -3.85 12.47 -9.66
N LYS A 56 -3.62 13.70 -10.14
CA LYS A 56 -3.39 13.98 -11.56
C LYS A 56 -2.29 13.12 -12.17
N GLU A 57 -1.12 13.05 -11.51
CA GLU A 57 0.04 12.33 -12.04
C GLU A 57 -0.26 10.85 -12.27
N GLU A 58 -0.97 10.22 -11.35
CA GLU A 58 -1.34 8.81 -11.44
C GLU A 58 -2.42 8.57 -12.50
N ILE A 59 -3.43 9.44 -12.56
CA ILE A 59 -4.47 9.36 -13.60
C ILE A 59 -3.83 9.48 -14.99
N ASP A 60 -3.01 10.52 -15.21
CA ASP A 60 -2.34 10.74 -16.51
C ASP A 60 -1.41 9.58 -16.90
N ALA A 61 -0.70 8.99 -15.94
CA ALA A 61 0.20 7.87 -16.18
C ALA A 61 -0.53 6.59 -16.54
N LEU A 62 -1.65 6.30 -15.85
CA LEU A 62 -2.36 5.03 -15.95
C LEU A 62 -3.47 5.01 -17.01
N ALA A 63 -3.90 6.17 -17.51
CA ALA A 63 -4.97 6.29 -18.51
C ALA A 63 -4.68 5.57 -19.85
N LYS A 64 -3.43 5.18 -20.08
CA LYS A 64 -3.03 4.41 -21.27
C LYS A 64 -3.40 2.94 -21.16
N ASP A 65 -3.38 2.41 -19.94
CA ASP A 65 -3.50 0.98 -19.65
C ASP A 65 -4.84 0.63 -18.99
N TYR A 66 -5.47 1.61 -18.32
CA TYR A 66 -6.70 1.43 -17.54
C TYR A 66 -7.76 2.47 -17.91
N SER A 67 -9.02 2.13 -17.66
CA SER A 67 -10.16 3.04 -17.84
C SER A 67 -11.25 2.77 -16.81
N GLY A 68 -12.18 3.72 -16.63
CA GLY A 68 -13.33 3.57 -15.74
C GLY A 68 -12.92 3.34 -14.28
N VAL A 69 -13.49 2.33 -13.64
CA VAL A 69 -13.25 2.00 -12.23
C VAL A 69 -11.78 1.61 -11.99
N ASP A 70 -11.22 0.76 -12.87
CA ASP A 70 -9.86 0.26 -12.72
C ASP A 70 -8.83 1.41 -12.72
N LEU A 71 -9.02 2.41 -13.59
CA LEU A 71 -8.15 3.59 -13.61
C LEU A 71 -8.19 4.35 -12.27
N ILE A 72 -9.39 4.58 -11.73
CA ILE A 72 -9.57 5.31 -10.48
C ILE A 72 -8.96 4.52 -9.31
N GLU A 73 -9.20 3.21 -9.27
CA GLU A 73 -8.71 2.33 -8.22
C GLU A 73 -7.18 2.30 -8.21
N HIS A 74 -6.55 1.99 -9.36
CA HIS A 74 -5.09 1.95 -9.46
C HIS A 74 -4.46 3.31 -9.18
N ALA A 75 -4.99 4.40 -9.71
CA ALA A 75 -4.45 5.75 -9.46
C ALA A 75 -4.52 6.14 -7.98
N THR A 76 -5.61 5.81 -7.30
CA THR A 76 -5.74 6.11 -5.86
C THR A 76 -4.82 5.24 -5.01
N PHE A 77 -4.62 3.96 -5.33
CA PHE A 77 -3.66 3.09 -4.65
C PHE A 77 -2.22 3.54 -4.87
N ASP A 78 -1.84 3.90 -6.09
CA ASP A 78 -0.50 4.40 -6.40
C ASP A 78 -0.19 5.71 -5.66
N ASN A 79 -1.12 6.65 -5.66
CA ASN A 79 -0.97 7.90 -4.93
C ASN A 79 -0.83 7.67 -3.42
N MET A 80 -1.62 6.74 -2.87
CA MET A 80 -1.53 6.34 -1.47
C MET A 80 -0.16 5.73 -1.17
N ALA A 81 0.31 4.79 -1.99
CA ALA A 81 1.61 4.14 -1.81
C ALA A 81 2.77 5.15 -1.87
N LYS A 82 2.77 6.06 -2.85
CA LYS A 82 3.74 7.18 -2.94
C LYS A 82 3.70 8.07 -1.71
N THR A 83 2.50 8.40 -1.22
CA THR A 83 2.32 9.24 -0.03
C THR A 83 2.90 8.57 1.22
N PHE A 84 2.64 7.29 1.42
CA PHE A 84 3.16 6.54 2.56
C PHE A 84 4.66 6.38 2.52
N ARG A 85 5.24 6.04 1.38
CA ARG A 85 6.70 6.00 1.21
C ARG A 85 7.34 7.34 1.53
N LYS A 86 6.78 8.43 1.02
CA LYS A 86 7.26 9.78 1.33
C LYS A 86 7.17 10.13 2.82
N LEU A 87 6.13 9.66 3.51
CA LEU A 87 6.03 9.84 4.97
C LEU A 87 7.10 9.03 5.71
N ALA A 88 7.37 7.80 5.31
CA ALA A 88 8.44 6.99 5.88
C ALA A 88 9.82 7.63 5.67
N GLU A 89 10.11 8.08 4.44
CA GLU A 89 11.38 8.74 4.08
C GLU A 89 11.66 10.02 4.86
N VAL A 90 10.65 10.84 5.12
CA VAL A 90 10.81 12.13 5.84
C VAL A 90 10.71 12.00 7.34
N SER A 91 10.37 10.82 7.84
CA SER A 91 10.29 10.53 9.26
C SER A 91 11.63 10.03 9.77
N ILE A 92 11.95 10.34 11.03
CA ILE A 92 13.18 9.92 11.70
C ILE A 92 12.85 9.27 13.05
N ASP A 93 13.74 8.40 13.51
CA ASP A 93 13.63 7.74 14.82
C ASP A 93 12.30 6.98 15.01
N GLU A 94 11.68 7.15 16.17
CA GLU A 94 10.43 6.48 16.58
C GLU A 94 9.24 6.73 15.64
N PRO A 95 8.94 7.94 15.13
CA PRO A 95 7.93 8.14 14.10
C PRO A 95 8.14 7.29 12.85
N SER A 96 9.37 7.18 12.36
CA SER A 96 9.70 6.34 11.21
C SER A 96 9.40 4.87 11.49
N PHE A 97 9.86 4.37 12.63
CA PHE A 97 9.58 3.01 13.07
C PHE A 97 8.06 2.72 13.15
N LEU A 98 7.29 3.61 13.79
CA LEU A 98 5.84 3.42 13.92
C LEU A 98 5.11 3.46 12.57
N ILE A 99 5.56 4.30 11.63
CA ILE A 99 5.00 4.36 10.28
C ILE A 99 5.31 3.07 9.53
N LEU A 100 6.55 2.60 9.54
CA LEU A 100 6.95 1.37 8.87
C LEU A 100 6.20 0.15 9.43
N GLU A 101 6.10 0.03 10.76
CA GLU A 101 5.31 -1.03 11.40
C GLU A 101 3.83 -1.00 10.96
N TYR A 102 3.24 0.18 10.84
CA TYR A 102 1.88 0.31 10.34
C TYR A 102 1.76 -0.09 8.86
N LEU A 103 2.79 0.20 8.06
CA LEU A 103 2.80 -0.09 6.62
C LEU A 103 3.07 -1.57 6.31
N ARG A 104 3.63 -2.36 7.24
CA ARG A 104 3.80 -3.83 7.09
C ARG A 104 2.52 -4.57 6.72
N ARG A 105 1.36 -4.02 7.05
CA ARG A 105 0.08 -4.59 6.61
C ARG A 105 -0.04 -4.68 5.08
N TRP A 106 0.62 -3.78 4.34
CA TRP A 106 0.65 -3.81 2.88
C TRP A 106 1.58 -4.90 2.35
N ASP A 107 2.66 -5.18 3.06
CA ASP A 107 3.51 -6.32 2.73
C ASP A 107 2.75 -7.63 2.92
N VAL A 108 2.01 -7.76 4.03
CA VAL A 108 1.14 -8.93 4.26
C VAL A 108 0.05 -9.03 3.17
N TRP A 109 -0.55 -7.91 2.77
CA TRP A 109 -1.49 -7.87 1.65
C TRP A 109 -0.85 -8.37 0.36
N ASN A 110 0.32 -7.87 0.01
CA ASN A 110 1.05 -8.24 -1.20
C ASN A 110 1.44 -9.72 -1.19
N ILE A 111 1.97 -10.22 -0.07
CA ILE A 111 2.30 -11.65 0.09
C ILE A 111 1.05 -12.52 -0.14
N LYS A 112 -0.06 -12.20 0.51
CA LYS A 112 -1.32 -12.92 0.31
C LYS A 112 -1.81 -12.86 -1.14
N THR A 113 -1.69 -11.71 -1.80
CA THR A 113 -2.05 -11.52 -3.21
C THR A 113 -1.19 -12.38 -4.13
N LEU A 114 0.14 -12.41 -3.92
CA LEU A 114 1.08 -13.26 -4.66
C LEU A 114 0.72 -14.74 -4.51
N LEU A 115 0.53 -15.20 -3.29
CA LEU A 115 0.22 -16.61 -3.01
C LEU A 115 -1.13 -17.02 -3.60
N ARG A 116 -2.17 -16.20 -3.45
CA ARG A 116 -3.50 -16.44 -4.03
C ARG A 116 -3.47 -16.46 -5.55
N GLY A 117 -2.77 -15.50 -6.16
CA GLY A 117 -2.62 -15.41 -7.60
C GLY A 117 -1.95 -16.67 -8.17
N LYS A 118 -0.82 -17.10 -7.60
CA LYS A 118 -0.14 -18.34 -8.01
C LYS A 118 -1.00 -19.58 -7.75
N PHE A 119 -1.70 -19.63 -6.64
CA PHE A 119 -2.59 -20.75 -6.31
C PHE A 119 -3.75 -20.88 -7.31
N SER A 120 -4.30 -19.76 -7.76
CA SER A 120 -5.38 -19.72 -8.77
C SER A 120 -4.90 -19.89 -10.20
N GLY A 121 -3.58 -19.89 -10.45
CA GLY A 121 -3.00 -19.96 -11.80
C GLY A 121 -3.11 -18.65 -12.57
N ALA A 122 -3.25 -17.52 -11.89
CA ALA A 122 -3.24 -16.21 -12.52
C ALA A 122 -1.86 -15.89 -13.14
N SER A 123 -1.85 -15.16 -14.23
CA SER A 123 -0.60 -14.68 -14.85
C SER A 123 0.12 -13.66 -13.98
N ASP A 124 1.44 -13.53 -14.17
CA ASP A 124 2.26 -12.54 -13.44
C ASP A 124 1.71 -11.13 -13.63
N THR A 125 1.26 -10.80 -14.83
CA THR A 125 0.69 -9.49 -15.17
C THR A 125 -0.65 -9.23 -14.47
N GLU A 126 -1.46 -10.26 -14.27
CA GLU A 126 -2.70 -10.16 -13.49
C GLU A 126 -2.41 -9.98 -12.00
N ILE A 127 -1.46 -10.74 -11.46
CA ILE A 127 -1.05 -10.60 -10.05
C ILE A 127 -0.53 -9.19 -9.77
N MET A 128 0.35 -8.67 -10.64
CA MET A 128 0.95 -7.34 -10.49
C MET A 128 -0.06 -6.20 -10.42
N LYS A 129 -1.22 -6.32 -11.07
CA LYS A 129 -2.29 -5.31 -10.99
C LYS A 129 -2.84 -5.08 -9.58
N TYR A 130 -2.76 -6.08 -8.72
CA TYR A 130 -3.32 -6.03 -7.36
C TYR A 130 -2.27 -5.81 -6.27
N LEU A 131 -0.99 -5.66 -6.64
CA LEU A 131 0.09 -5.37 -5.69
C LEU A 131 0.12 -3.88 -5.35
N VAL A 132 0.28 -3.59 -4.08
CA VAL A 132 0.31 -2.22 -3.56
C VAL A 132 1.64 -1.98 -2.85
N PRO A 133 2.64 -1.36 -3.52
CA PRO A 133 3.99 -1.19 -2.96
C PRO A 133 4.04 -0.03 -1.95
N ALA A 134 3.26 -0.15 -0.87
CA ALA A 134 3.16 0.85 0.18
C ALA A 134 3.88 0.45 1.48
N GLY A 135 4.37 -0.79 1.57
CA GLY A 135 5.13 -1.33 2.70
C GLY A 135 6.65 -1.21 2.51
N GLU A 136 7.38 -2.14 3.09
CA GLU A 136 8.85 -2.25 2.95
C GLU A 136 9.26 -2.96 1.64
N LEU A 137 8.37 -3.80 1.08
CA LEU A 137 8.62 -4.45 -0.21
C LEU A 137 8.56 -3.42 -1.34
N SER A 138 9.69 -3.24 -2.03
CA SER A 138 9.78 -2.30 -3.15
C SER A 138 8.97 -2.78 -4.37
N PRO A 139 8.58 -1.89 -5.29
CA PRO A 139 7.92 -2.28 -6.54
C PRO A 139 8.72 -3.33 -7.31
N GLU A 140 10.04 -3.16 -7.40
CA GLU A 140 10.95 -4.06 -8.12
C GLU A 140 10.96 -5.45 -7.47
N HIS A 141 11.03 -5.50 -6.14
CA HIS A 141 11.02 -6.76 -5.40
C HIS A 141 9.67 -7.49 -5.53
N LEU A 142 8.55 -6.76 -5.50
CA LEU A 142 7.22 -7.32 -5.73
C LEU A 142 7.08 -7.89 -7.16
N GLU A 143 7.66 -7.21 -8.16
CA GLU A 143 7.69 -7.70 -9.54
C GLU A 143 8.51 -8.99 -9.66
N GLU A 144 9.68 -9.07 -8.99
CA GLU A 144 10.49 -10.28 -8.94
C GLU A 144 9.74 -11.45 -8.30
N LEU A 145 9.03 -11.19 -7.20
CA LEU A 145 8.20 -12.20 -6.53
C LEU A 145 7.04 -12.68 -7.42
N ALA A 146 6.40 -11.77 -8.15
CA ALA A 146 5.31 -12.12 -9.06
C ALA A 146 5.77 -13.03 -10.21
N LYS A 147 7.05 -12.91 -10.65
CA LYS A 147 7.66 -13.74 -11.70
C LYS A 147 8.13 -15.11 -11.24
N LYS A 148 8.06 -15.44 -9.94
CA LYS A 148 8.41 -16.75 -9.43
C LYS A 148 7.47 -17.83 -9.99
N ASP A 149 8.01 -19.01 -10.26
CA ASP A 149 7.25 -20.08 -10.90
C ASP A 149 6.24 -20.77 -9.96
N SER A 150 6.54 -20.79 -8.67
CA SER A 150 5.72 -21.53 -7.71
C SER A 150 5.52 -20.77 -6.39
N ILE A 151 4.48 -21.18 -5.64
CA ILE A 151 4.25 -20.72 -4.27
C ILE A 151 5.47 -21.00 -3.39
N GLN A 152 6.11 -22.16 -3.57
CA GLN A 152 7.26 -22.56 -2.77
C GLN A 152 8.46 -21.63 -3.02
N ASP A 153 8.67 -21.18 -4.26
CA ASP A 153 9.74 -20.24 -4.59
C ASP A 153 9.48 -18.85 -3.98
N ILE A 154 8.20 -18.44 -3.90
CA ILE A 154 7.81 -17.22 -3.20
C ILE A 154 8.09 -17.36 -1.71
N ILE A 155 7.65 -18.45 -1.07
CA ILE A 155 7.88 -18.68 0.35
C ILE A 155 9.38 -18.68 0.68
N SER A 156 10.20 -19.36 -0.12
CA SER A 156 11.65 -19.42 0.06
C SER A 156 12.33 -18.06 -0.08
N ALA A 157 11.76 -17.14 -0.86
CA ALA A 157 12.28 -15.77 -0.98
C ALA A 157 12.15 -14.97 0.31
N PHE A 158 11.30 -15.40 1.24
CA PHE A 158 11.13 -14.77 2.55
C PHE A 158 11.94 -15.45 3.67
N ASP A 159 12.80 -16.41 3.35
CA ASP A 159 13.67 -17.04 4.34
C ASP A 159 14.55 -16.01 5.05
N GLY A 160 14.60 -16.08 6.37
CA GLY A 160 15.35 -15.14 7.20
C GLY A 160 14.66 -13.80 7.45
N THR A 161 13.43 -13.60 6.94
CA THR A 161 12.61 -12.43 7.25
C THR A 161 11.62 -12.70 8.40
N ASP A 162 10.99 -11.65 8.91
CA ASP A 162 9.93 -11.75 9.93
C ASP A 162 8.72 -12.58 9.44
N TYR A 163 8.52 -12.68 8.13
CA TYR A 163 7.42 -13.44 7.52
C TYR A 163 7.67 -14.95 7.42
N ALA A 164 8.93 -15.38 7.51
CA ALA A 164 9.34 -16.79 7.29
C ALA A 164 8.57 -17.77 8.18
N SER A 165 8.40 -17.46 9.47
CA SER A 165 7.74 -18.33 10.43
C SER A 165 6.24 -18.56 10.13
N ALA A 166 5.56 -17.53 9.62
CA ALA A 166 4.16 -17.63 9.21
C ALA A 166 4.04 -18.43 7.90
N LEU A 167 4.91 -18.12 6.92
CA LEU A 167 4.91 -18.78 5.61
C LEU A 167 5.31 -20.26 5.67
N ALA A 168 6.16 -20.66 6.63
CA ALA A 168 6.53 -22.06 6.86
C ALA A 168 5.34 -22.95 7.24
N GLN A 169 4.18 -22.39 7.59
CA GLN A 169 2.96 -23.15 7.92
C GLN A 169 2.21 -23.64 6.68
N TYR A 170 2.66 -23.30 5.48
CA TYR A 170 2.04 -23.75 4.23
C TYR A 170 2.20 -25.25 4.04
N ASP A 171 1.10 -25.96 3.94
CA ASP A 171 1.05 -27.43 3.84
C ASP A 171 1.13 -27.96 2.38
N GLY A 172 1.28 -27.06 1.42
CA GLY A 172 1.34 -27.38 -0.01
C GLY A 172 -0.01 -27.70 -0.65
N LYS A 173 -1.13 -27.59 0.08
CA LYS A 173 -2.45 -27.99 -0.41
C LYS A 173 -3.47 -26.87 -0.44
N ASN A 174 -3.47 -26.00 0.56
CA ASN A 174 -4.40 -24.90 0.64
C ASN A 174 -3.75 -23.68 1.31
N LEU A 175 -4.34 -22.50 1.13
CA LEU A 175 -3.84 -21.26 1.70
C LEU A 175 -4.42 -20.93 3.08
N ALA A 176 -5.34 -21.75 3.62
CA ALA A 176 -6.04 -21.45 4.86
C ALA A 176 -5.10 -21.25 6.06
N SER A 177 -3.97 -21.99 6.10
CA SER A 177 -2.93 -21.84 7.13
C SER A 177 -2.18 -20.50 7.07
N LEU A 178 -2.19 -19.83 5.91
CA LEU A 178 -1.49 -18.57 5.67
C LEU A 178 -2.42 -17.34 5.76
N GLU A 179 -3.72 -17.57 5.88
CA GLU A 179 -4.72 -16.49 5.87
C GLU A 179 -5.06 -15.95 7.28
N ASN A 180 -4.69 -16.70 8.32
CA ASN A 180 -4.87 -16.34 9.73
C ASN A 180 -3.63 -15.66 10.28
#